data_dddd68b42917337e26a9f5e568848fe5
#
_entry.id   dddd68b42917337e26a9f5e568848fe5
#
_cell.length_a   1.000
_cell.length_b   1.000
_cell.length_c   1.000
_cell.angle_alpha   90.00
_cell.angle_beta   90.00
_cell.angle_gamma   90.00
#
_symmetry.space_group_name_H-M   'P 1'
#
loop_
_entity.id
_entity.type
_entity.pdbx_description
1 polymer ?
#
loop_
_entity_poly.entity_id
_entity_poly.type
_entity_poly.pdbx_seq_one_letter_code
_entity_poly.pdbx_strand_id
1 'polypeptide(L)'
;MLIAITGALVSGFAHVLSGPDHLAAVAPLAAEDRERGWLAGWTWGIGHASGVVVVAVLAVVLRDLLPPIDIPSAWSERIVGVALVGIGIWALRRSLRIETAPHAHGAMSHEHLHVKAGPAWARRLGHAHASFYMGILHGVAGSSHFFGVLPALALPTKSAAVVYIAAFGVGTVVAMTAFAAAVGSAGLRLHRGTVGYRRLMMSTAVLALAVGGWWLVVGGQ
;
A
#
# COMPACT_ATOMS: atom_id res chain seq x y z
N MET A 1 6.37 16.19 24.85
CA MET A 1 5.92 14.84 24.48
C MET A 1 4.65 14.86 23.65
N LEU A 2 3.54 15.49 24.08
CA LEU A 2 2.27 15.51 23.32
C LEU A 2 2.44 16.06 21.90
N ILE A 3 3.15 17.20 21.76
CA ILE A 3 3.41 17.82 20.44
C ILE A 3 4.19 16.87 19.52
N ALA A 4 5.17 16.14 20.06
CA ALA A 4 5.94 15.18 19.28
C ALA A 4 5.07 13.99 18.81
N ILE A 5 4.17 13.50 19.65
CA ILE A 5 3.25 12.42 19.33
C ILE A 5 2.25 12.86 18.24
N THR A 6 1.61 14.01 18.43
CA THR A 6 0.66 14.54 17.41
C THR A 6 1.36 14.84 16.10
N GLY A 7 2.55 15.44 16.16
CA GLY A 7 3.37 15.69 14.97
C GLY A 7 3.74 14.38 14.24
N ALA A 8 4.11 13.34 14.98
CA ALA A 8 4.41 12.03 14.40
C ALA A 8 3.19 11.37 13.75
N LEU A 9 2.03 11.39 14.42
CA LEU A 9 0.77 10.88 13.84
C LEU A 9 0.41 11.59 12.54
N VAL A 10 0.45 12.92 12.54
CA VAL A 10 0.14 13.74 11.36
C VAL A 10 1.18 13.48 10.26
N SER A 11 2.46 13.39 10.60
CA SER A 11 3.54 13.10 9.65
C SER A 11 3.37 11.73 9.00
N GLY A 12 3.06 10.68 9.78
CA GLY A 12 2.80 9.34 9.26
C GLY A 12 1.57 9.29 8.35
N PHE A 13 0.52 10.02 8.71
CA PHE A 13 -0.68 10.15 7.89
C PHE A 13 -0.39 10.88 6.57
N ALA A 14 0.29 12.03 6.65
CA ALA A 14 0.65 12.83 5.48
C ALA A 14 1.64 12.10 4.56
N HIS A 15 2.59 11.34 5.14
CA HIS A 15 3.54 10.54 4.39
C HIS A 15 2.84 9.56 3.42
N VAL A 16 1.81 8.86 3.87
CA VAL A 16 1.03 7.96 3.02
C VAL A 16 0.31 8.70 1.91
N LEU A 17 -0.35 9.81 2.22
CA LEU A 17 -1.14 10.56 1.24
C LEU A 17 -0.27 11.28 0.22
N SER A 18 0.96 11.67 0.58
CA SER A 18 1.91 12.30 -0.32
C SER A 18 2.73 11.30 -1.14
N GLY A 19 2.75 10.02 -0.74
CA GLY A 19 3.46 8.94 -1.44
C GLY A 19 2.57 8.28 -2.49
N PRO A 20 2.71 8.59 -3.79
CA PRO A 20 1.88 7.98 -4.84
C PRO A 20 2.10 6.46 -4.93
N ASP A 21 3.25 5.97 -4.54
CA ASP A 21 3.64 4.56 -4.45
C ASP A 21 2.81 3.79 -3.42
N HIS A 22 2.54 4.38 -2.24
CA HIS A 22 1.68 3.80 -1.21
C HIS A 22 0.25 3.62 -1.73
N LEU A 23 -0.29 4.67 -2.32
CA LEU A 23 -1.67 4.68 -2.84
C LEU A 23 -1.81 3.72 -4.03
N ALA A 24 -0.83 3.74 -4.94
CA ALA A 24 -0.79 2.87 -6.12
C ALA A 24 -0.69 1.39 -5.76
N ALA A 25 0.03 1.06 -4.69
CA ALA A 25 0.20 -0.30 -4.21
C ALA A 25 -1.08 -0.90 -3.62
N VAL A 26 -1.78 -0.13 -2.78
CA VAL A 26 -2.95 -0.61 -2.02
C VAL A 26 -4.25 -0.52 -2.84
N ALA A 27 -4.37 0.47 -3.72
CA ALA A 27 -5.62 0.72 -4.44
C ALA A 27 -6.16 -0.49 -5.22
N PRO A 28 -5.36 -1.26 -6.00
CA PRO A 28 -5.86 -2.43 -6.71
C PRO A 28 -6.36 -3.54 -5.79
N LEU A 29 -5.67 -3.76 -4.66
CA LEU A 29 -6.03 -4.79 -3.68
C LEU A 29 -7.35 -4.44 -2.96
N ALA A 30 -7.49 -3.16 -2.58
CA ALA A 30 -8.70 -2.65 -1.95
C ALA A 30 -9.90 -2.64 -2.92
N ALA A 31 -9.66 -2.34 -4.19
CA ALA A 31 -10.70 -2.36 -5.23
C ALA A 31 -11.18 -3.79 -5.53
N GLU A 32 -10.33 -4.81 -5.39
CA GLU A 32 -10.73 -6.20 -5.61
C GLU A 32 -11.59 -6.76 -4.48
N ASP A 33 -11.14 -6.64 -3.22
CA ASP A 33 -11.92 -7.08 -2.06
C ASP A 33 -12.76 -5.91 -1.52
N ARG A 34 -13.78 -5.56 -2.27
CA ARG A 34 -14.64 -4.41 -2.02
C ARG A 34 -15.24 -4.36 -0.61
N GLU A 35 -15.65 -5.52 -0.09
CA GLU A 35 -16.28 -5.63 1.23
C GLU A 35 -15.25 -5.47 2.35
N ARG A 36 -14.03 -5.93 2.12
CA ARG A 36 -12.94 -5.91 3.08
C ARG A 36 -11.74 -5.08 2.60
N GLY A 37 -11.97 -4.14 1.69
CA GLY A 37 -10.91 -3.27 1.16
C GLY A 37 -10.06 -2.61 2.26
N TRP A 38 -10.70 -2.22 3.38
CA TRP A 38 -10.02 -1.68 4.55
C TRP A 38 -8.95 -2.64 5.12
N LEU A 39 -9.18 -3.97 5.04
CA LEU A 39 -8.25 -4.97 5.55
C LEU A 39 -6.93 -4.98 4.75
N ALA A 40 -6.99 -4.75 3.45
CA ALA A 40 -5.78 -4.60 2.62
C ALA A 40 -4.93 -3.42 3.10
N GLY A 41 -5.55 -2.27 3.39
CA GLY A 41 -4.85 -1.11 3.94
C GLY A 41 -4.31 -1.34 5.35
N TRP A 42 -5.09 -1.99 6.21
CA TRP A 42 -4.68 -2.33 7.58
C TRP A 42 -3.44 -3.25 7.59
N THR A 43 -3.51 -4.37 6.87
CA THR A 43 -2.40 -5.34 6.83
C THR A 43 -1.17 -4.78 6.14
N TRP A 44 -1.35 -4.02 5.05
CA TRP A 44 -0.25 -3.30 4.43
C TRP A 44 0.37 -2.28 5.38
N GLY A 45 -0.45 -1.46 6.03
CA GLY A 45 0.02 -0.43 6.97
C GLY A 45 0.84 -1.02 8.12
N ILE A 46 0.39 -2.14 8.71
CA ILE A 46 1.14 -2.85 9.75
C ILE A 46 2.46 -3.39 9.19
N GLY A 47 2.43 -4.04 8.03
CA GLY A 47 3.65 -4.54 7.38
C GLY A 47 4.64 -3.40 7.12
N HIS A 48 4.16 -2.29 6.58
CA HIS A 48 4.94 -1.10 6.30
C HIS A 48 5.56 -0.48 7.57
N ALA A 49 4.75 -0.25 8.60
CA ALA A 49 5.24 0.26 9.88
C ALA A 49 6.29 -0.68 10.49
N SER A 50 6.10 -2.00 10.38
CA SER A 50 7.09 -3.00 10.84
C SER A 50 8.40 -2.89 10.06
N GLY A 51 8.35 -2.73 8.74
CA GLY A 51 9.54 -2.51 7.90
C GLY A 51 10.29 -1.24 8.28
N VAL A 52 9.57 -0.14 8.48
CA VAL A 52 10.15 1.14 8.92
C VAL A 52 10.81 1.01 10.30
N VAL A 53 10.17 0.30 11.24
CA VAL A 53 10.74 0.04 12.58
C VAL A 53 12.05 -0.75 12.47
N VAL A 54 12.10 -1.79 11.65
CA VAL A 54 13.33 -2.58 11.41
C VAL A 54 14.45 -1.68 10.89
N VAL A 55 14.18 -0.85 9.87
CA VAL A 55 15.17 0.09 9.33
C VAL A 55 15.61 1.12 10.38
N ALA A 56 14.66 1.67 11.15
CA ALA A 56 14.98 2.65 12.19
C ALA A 56 15.85 2.05 13.30
N VAL A 57 15.55 0.84 13.74
CA VAL A 57 16.37 0.13 14.75
C VAL A 57 17.77 -0.14 14.21
N LEU A 58 17.88 -0.65 12.97
CA LEU A 58 19.17 -0.88 12.33
C LEU A 58 19.97 0.43 12.19
N ALA A 59 19.32 1.51 11.76
CA ALA A 59 19.97 2.81 11.64
C ALA A 59 20.49 3.33 12.98
N VAL A 60 19.74 3.14 14.08
CA VAL A 60 20.17 3.54 15.44
C VAL A 60 21.31 2.68 15.97
N VAL A 61 21.25 1.36 15.73
CA VAL A 61 22.27 0.41 16.23
C VAL A 61 23.56 0.51 15.44
N LEU A 62 23.45 0.68 14.12
CA LEU A 62 24.60 0.64 13.20
C LEU A 62 25.10 2.04 12.81
N ARG A 63 24.54 3.12 13.36
CA ARG A 63 24.86 4.50 12.96
C ARG A 63 26.35 4.82 12.96
N ASP A 64 27.10 4.23 13.89
CA ASP A 64 28.53 4.46 14.06
C ASP A 64 29.39 3.57 13.12
N LEU A 65 28.78 2.60 12.43
CA LEU A 65 29.40 1.63 11.53
C LEU A 65 29.00 1.83 10.05
N LEU A 66 27.94 2.57 9.80
CA LEU A 66 27.42 2.76 8.43
C LEU A 66 28.17 3.87 7.70
N PRO A 67 28.63 3.62 6.46
CA PRO A 67 29.07 4.70 5.58
C PRO A 67 27.88 5.63 5.22
N PRO A 68 28.15 6.84 4.68
CA PRO A 68 27.07 7.72 4.21
C PRO A 68 26.08 6.98 3.28
N ILE A 69 24.77 7.18 3.52
CA ILE A 69 23.68 6.30 3.03
C ILE A 69 23.24 6.69 1.59
N ASP A 70 24.16 6.83 0.66
CA ASP A 70 23.77 7.21 -0.72
C ASP A 70 23.49 6.01 -1.65
N ILE A 71 24.03 4.83 -1.36
CA ILE A 71 23.96 3.66 -2.26
C ILE A 71 22.72 2.78 -2.07
N PRO A 72 22.16 2.56 -0.85
CA PRO A 72 21.01 1.66 -0.68
C PRO A 72 19.70 2.19 -1.28
N SER A 73 19.52 3.52 -1.44
CA SER A 73 18.25 4.10 -1.88
C SER A 73 17.88 3.71 -3.31
N ALA A 74 18.83 3.76 -4.23
CA ALA A 74 18.61 3.49 -5.64
C ALA A 74 18.09 2.07 -5.94
N TRP A 75 18.65 1.06 -5.28
CA TRP A 75 18.20 -0.32 -5.42
C TRP A 75 16.85 -0.55 -4.76
N SER A 76 16.62 0.07 -3.60
CA SER A 76 15.37 -0.06 -2.88
C SER A 76 14.19 0.53 -3.67
N GLU A 77 14.37 1.67 -4.30
CA GLU A 77 13.38 2.31 -5.16
C GLU A 77 13.03 1.44 -6.37
N ARG A 78 14.02 0.82 -7.00
CA ARG A 78 13.80 -0.13 -8.10
C ARG A 78 13.02 -1.37 -7.66
N ILE A 79 13.30 -1.91 -6.46
CA ILE A 79 12.55 -3.05 -5.91
C ILE A 79 11.08 -2.68 -5.72
N VAL A 80 10.79 -1.49 -5.17
CA VAL A 80 9.42 -0.97 -5.06
C VAL A 80 8.79 -0.82 -6.44
N GLY A 81 9.53 -0.27 -7.41
CA GLY A 81 9.07 -0.13 -8.80
C GLY A 81 8.68 -1.47 -9.43
N VAL A 82 9.51 -2.51 -9.28
CA VAL A 82 9.20 -3.88 -9.76
C VAL A 82 7.93 -4.42 -9.11
N ALA A 83 7.79 -4.24 -7.77
CA ALA A 83 6.63 -4.69 -7.03
C ALA A 83 5.34 -4.01 -7.51
N LEU A 84 5.37 -2.69 -7.71
CA LEU A 84 4.24 -1.91 -8.23
C LEU A 84 3.86 -2.31 -9.65
N VAL A 85 4.83 -2.54 -10.54
CA VAL A 85 4.58 -3.06 -11.88
C VAL A 85 3.92 -4.43 -11.82
N GLY A 86 4.39 -5.32 -10.93
CA GLY A 86 3.77 -6.63 -10.71
C GLY A 86 2.31 -6.54 -10.26
N ILE A 87 2.02 -5.68 -9.28
CA ILE A 87 0.64 -5.40 -8.81
C ILE A 87 -0.20 -4.81 -9.95
N GLY A 88 0.34 -3.86 -10.70
CA GLY A 88 -0.35 -3.22 -11.82
C GLY A 88 -0.71 -4.20 -12.94
N ILE A 89 0.22 -5.08 -13.33
CA ILE A 89 -0.03 -6.15 -14.31
C ILE A 89 -1.10 -7.11 -13.80
N TRP A 90 -1.03 -7.51 -12.53
CA TRP A 90 -2.03 -8.38 -11.93
C TRP A 90 -3.42 -7.72 -11.94
N ALA A 91 -3.53 -6.47 -11.52
CA ALA A 91 -4.79 -5.72 -11.49
C ALA A 91 -5.36 -5.50 -12.91
N LEU A 92 -4.49 -5.21 -13.88
CA LEU A 92 -4.90 -5.06 -15.29
C LEU A 92 -5.47 -6.37 -15.83
N ARG A 93 -4.74 -7.49 -15.64
CA ARG A 93 -5.24 -8.82 -16.05
C ARG A 93 -6.56 -9.15 -15.36
N ARG A 94 -6.72 -8.75 -14.12
CA ARG A 94 -7.95 -8.95 -13.35
C ARG A 94 -9.10 -8.13 -13.93
N SER A 95 -8.87 -6.85 -14.26
CA SER A 95 -9.87 -5.98 -14.86
C SER A 95 -10.37 -6.47 -16.23
N LEU A 96 -9.48 -7.09 -17.01
CA LEU A 96 -9.82 -7.67 -18.33
C LEU A 96 -10.63 -8.98 -18.22
N ARG A 97 -10.61 -9.65 -17.07
CA ARG A 97 -11.38 -10.88 -16.80
C ARG A 97 -12.75 -10.62 -16.17
N ILE A 98 -13.15 -9.37 -16.04
CA ILE A 98 -14.47 -9.00 -15.54
C ILE A 98 -15.46 -9.17 -16.68
N GLU A 99 -16.31 -10.19 -16.59
CA GLU A 99 -17.35 -10.49 -17.55
C GLU A 99 -18.74 -10.34 -16.88
N THR A 100 -19.73 -9.91 -17.65
CA THR A 100 -21.15 -9.99 -17.27
C THR A 100 -21.71 -11.31 -17.76
N ALA A 101 -22.32 -12.08 -16.89
CA ALA A 101 -23.19 -13.18 -17.31
C ALA A 101 -24.64 -12.80 -16.98
N PRO A 102 -25.49 -12.59 -18.00
CA PRO A 102 -26.91 -12.39 -17.76
C PRO A 102 -27.52 -13.72 -17.30
N HIS A 103 -28.22 -13.68 -16.17
CA HIS A 103 -29.01 -14.80 -15.68
C HIS A 103 -30.46 -14.38 -15.57
N ALA A 104 -31.36 -15.22 -16.11
CA ALA A 104 -32.81 -15.05 -15.99
C ALA A 104 -33.34 -16.06 -14.95
N HIS A 105 -33.97 -15.56 -13.91
CA HIS A 105 -34.77 -16.37 -12.99
C HIS A 105 -36.24 -15.91 -13.10
N GLY A 106 -37.03 -16.68 -13.84
CA GLY A 106 -38.42 -16.29 -14.13
C GLY A 106 -38.54 -15.06 -15.04
N ALA A 107 -39.40 -14.11 -14.68
CA ALA A 107 -39.68 -12.91 -15.47
C ALA A 107 -38.68 -11.77 -15.26
N MET A 108 -37.70 -11.91 -14.34
CA MET A 108 -36.68 -10.89 -14.07
C MET A 108 -35.33 -11.36 -14.56
N SER A 109 -34.76 -10.66 -15.55
CA SER A 109 -33.36 -10.78 -15.93
C SER A 109 -32.55 -9.74 -15.19
N HIS A 110 -31.46 -10.16 -14.53
CA HIS A 110 -30.49 -9.28 -13.90
C HIS A 110 -29.08 -9.77 -14.20
N GLU A 111 -28.14 -8.84 -14.32
CA GLU A 111 -26.74 -9.15 -14.55
C GLU A 111 -26.00 -9.31 -13.24
N HIS A 112 -25.31 -10.42 -13.05
CA HIS A 112 -24.34 -10.61 -12.00
C HIS A 112 -22.92 -10.52 -12.53
N LEU A 113 -22.07 -9.87 -11.77
CA LEU A 113 -20.66 -9.76 -12.08
C LEU A 113 -19.97 -11.09 -11.78
N HIS A 114 -19.64 -11.84 -12.82
CA HIS A 114 -18.83 -13.04 -12.71
C HIS A 114 -17.36 -12.67 -12.94
N VAL A 115 -16.58 -12.75 -11.86
CA VAL A 115 -15.13 -12.71 -11.97
C VAL A 115 -14.65 -14.14 -12.01
N LYS A 116 -14.10 -14.59 -13.12
CA LYS A 116 -13.50 -15.94 -13.21
C LYS A 116 -12.53 -16.11 -12.05
N ALA A 117 -12.92 -16.91 -11.07
CA ALA A 117 -12.14 -17.14 -9.88
C ALA A 117 -10.88 -17.95 -10.24
N GLY A 118 -9.72 -17.44 -9.87
CA GLY A 118 -8.48 -18.22 -9.86
C GLY A 118 -8.57 -19.40 -8.88
N PRO A 119 -7.55 -20.27 -8.82
CA PRO A 119 -7.56 -21.46 -7.97
C PRO A 119 -7.84 -21.11 -6.50
N ALA A 120 -8.57 -22.00 -5.81
CA ALA A 120 -9.05 -21.76 -4.44
C ALA A 120 -7.94 -21.47 -3.43
N TRP A 121 -6.74 -22.01 -3.64
CA TRP A 121 -5.57 -21.73 -2.81
C TRP A 121 -5.09 -20.27 -2.93
N ALA A 122 -5.12 -19.69 -4.11
CA ALA A 122 -4.75 -18.29 -4.34
C ALA A 122 -5.73 -17.31 -3.66
N ARG A 123 -7.00 -17.73 -3.48
CA ARG A 123 -7.99 -16.96 -2.70
C ARG A 123 -7.81 -17.14 -1.19
N ARG A 124 -7.37 -18.32 -0.73
CA ARG A 124 -7.15 -18.63 0.69
C ARG A 124 -5.86 -18.04 1.24
N LEU A 125 -4.82 -17.88 0.43
CA LEU A 125 -3.60 -17.13 0.77
C LEU A 125 -3.87 -15.62 0.87
N GLY A 126 -5.11 -15.29 0.94
CA GLY A 126 -5.77 -14.03 1.21
C GLY A 126 -4.93 -12.81 0.87
N HIS A 127 -5.48 -11.91 0.12
CA HIS A 127 -4.89 -10.59 -0.18
C HIS A 127 -4.27 -9.91 1.05
N ALA A 128 -4.73 -10.28 2.27
CA ALA A 128 -4.20 -9.81 3.54
C ALA A 128 -2.72 -10.18 3.78
N HIS A 129 -2.33 -11.44 3.52
CA HIS A 129 -0.93 -11.85 3.69
C HIS A 129 -0.04 -11.20 2.62
N ALA A 130 -0.50 -11.20 1.36
CA ALA A 130 0.22 -10.53 0.29
C ALA A 130 0.41 -9.03 0.60
N SER A 131 -0.64 -8.35 1.07
CA SER A 131 -0.59 -6.95 1.49
C SER A 131 0.41 -6.74 2.63
N PHE A 132 0.43 -7.62 3.63
CA PHE A 132 1.35 -7.53 4.76
C PHE A 132 2.82 -7.64 4.33
N TYR A 133 3.17 -8.69 3.55
CA TYR A 133 4.55 -8.88 3.08
C TYR A 133 5.00 -7.78 2.11
N MET A 134 4.10 -7.33 1.25
CA MET A 134 4.39 -6.20 0.37
C MET A 134 4.55 -4.90 1.15
N GLY A 135 3.78 -4.73 2.24
CA GLY A 135 3.97 -3.63 3.18
C GLY A 135 5.36 -3.65 3.82
N ILE A 136 5.81 -4.81 4.35
CA ILE A 136 7.17 -4.96 4.90
C ILE A 136 8.21 -4.60 3.84
N LEU A 137 8.11 -5.18 2.66
CA LEU A 137 9.05 -4.91 1.56
C LEU A 137 9.13 -3.41 1.27
N HIS A 138 7.99 -2.75 1.18
CA HIS A 138 7.90 -1.32 0.93
C HIS A 138 8.47 -0.50 2.10
N GLY A 139 8.17 -0.89 3.34
CA GLY A 139 8.69 -0.24 4.55
C GLY A 139 10.20 -0.38 4.73
N VAL A 140 10.80 -1.47 4.24
CA VAL A 140 12.25 -1.66 4.25
C VAL A 140 12.93 -0.94 3.08
N ALA A 141 12.28 -0.93 1.91
CA ALA A 141 12.88 -0.49 0.66
C ALA A 141 12.66 1.00 0.33
N GLY A 142 11.70 1.68 0.96
CA GLY A 142 11.36 3.07 0.60
C GLY A 142 12.34 4.10 1.16
N SER A 143 12.93 4.93 0.31
CA SER A 143 13.83 6.03 0.71
C SER A 143 13.07 7.17 1.42
N SER A 144 11.81 7.38 1.08
CA SER A 144 10.96 8.42 1.68
C SER A 144 10.71 8.26 3.20
N HIS A 145 10.97 7.06 3.76
CA HIS A 145 10.81 6.78 5.19
C HIS A 145 11.83 7.52 6.06
N PHE A 146 13.01 7.85 5.50
CA PHE A 146 14.00 8.62 6.22
C PHE A 146 13.45 9.97 6.68
N PHE A 147 12.65 10.66 5.86
CA PHE A 147 12.01 11.90 6.27
C PHE A 147 11.06 11.77 7.44
N GLY A 148 10.40 10.61 7.59
CA GLY A 148 9.56 10.30 8.75
C GLY A 148 10.35 9.91 10.00
N VAL A 149 11.53 9.29 9.83
CA VAL A 149 12.37 8.79 10.94
C VAL A 149 13.37 9.87 11.42
N LEU A 150 13.84 10.76 10.53
CA LEU A 150 14.81 11.80 10.89
C LEU A 150 14.46 12.62 12.14
N PRO A 151 13.20 13.07 12.34
CA PRO A 151 12.87 13.81 13.56
C PRO A 151 13.05 12.96 14.83
N ALA A 152 12.88 11.63 14.75
CA ALA A 152 13.12 10.75 15.89
C ALA A 152 14.58 10.76 16.36
N LEU A 153 15.52 10.88 15.41
CA LEU A 153 16.96 10.94 15.72
C LEU A 153 17.36 12.25 16.42
N ALA A 154 16.59 13.31 16.23
CA ALA A 154 16.80 14.61 16.87
C ALA A 154 16.20 14.69 18.29
N LEU A 155 15.43 13.69 18.71
CA LEU A 155 14.82 13.69 20.04
C LEU A 155 15.84 13.40 21.16
N PRO A 156 15.68 14.04 22.34
CA PRO A 156 16.70 14.02 23.39
C PRO A 156 16.88 12.65 24.05
N THR A 157 15.90 11.77 23.97
CA THR A 157 15.94 10.45 24.61
C THR A 157 15.53 9.34 23.68
N LYS A 158 16.09 8.15 23.86
CA LYS A 158 15.71 6.95 23.10
C LYS A 158 14.22 6.60 23.26
N SER A 159 13.68 6.77 24.45
CA SER A 159 12.25 6.54 24.69
C SER A 159 11.36 7.50 23.91
N ALA A 160 11.73 8.78 23.82
CA ALA A 160 11.02 9.75 23.00
C ALA A 160 11.08 9.39 21.51
N ALA A 161 12.22 8.93 21.02
CA ALA A 161 12.37 8.45 19.65
C ALA A 161 11.49 7.22 19.36
N VAL A 162 11.46 6.23 20.27
CA VAL A 162 10.61 5.05 20.13
C VAL A 162 9.12 5.43 20.09
N VAL A 163 8.69 6.31 21.00
CA VAL A 163 7.30 6.80 21.03
C VAL A 163 6.93 7.55 19.75
N TYR A 164 7.86 8.37 19.22
CA TYR A 164 7.68 9.08 17.96
C TYR A 164 7.50 8.09 16.79
N ILE A 165 8.39 7.09 16.66
CA ILE A 165 8.34 6.10 15.58
C ILE A 165 7.04 5.27 15.67
N ALA A 166 6.63 4.88 16.89
CA ALA A 166 5.37 4.18 17.10
C ALA A 166 4.15 5.03 16.68
N ALA A 167 4.12 6.31 17.06
CA ALA A 167 3.06 7.23 16.68
C ALA A 167 3.03 7.48 15.16
N PHE A 168 4.19 7.64 14.51
CA PHE A 168 4.30 7.73 13.06
C PHE A 168 3.73 6.46 12.38
N GLY A 169 4.09 5.28 12.86
CA GLY A 169 3.56 4.00 12.37
C GLY A 169 2.02 3.92 12.51
N VAL A 170 1.47 4.37 13.64
CA VAL A 170 0.00 4.43 13.83
C VAL A 170 -0.64 5.37 12.80
N GLY A 171 -0.08 6.55 12.59
CA GLY A 171 -0.57 7.50 11.57
C GLY A 171 -0.57 6.89 10.17
N THR A 172 0.49 6.17 9.82
CA THR A 172 0.63 5.43 8.56
C THR A 172 -0.45 4.36 8.41
N VAL A 173 -0.66 3.51 9.43
CA VAL A 173 -1.69 2.45 9.42
C VAL A 173 -3.09 3.05 9.26
N VAL A 174 -3.39 4.13 9.97
CA VAL A 174 -4.69 4.81 9.88
C VAL A 174 -4.92 5.36 8.47
N ALA A 175 -3.94 6.03 7.88
CA ALA A 175 -4.05 6.59 6.53
C ALA A 175 -4.27 5.51 5.47
N MET A 176 -3.47 4.44 5.52
CA MET A 176 -3.60 3.29 4.61
C MET A 176 -4.97 2.63 4.71
N THR A 177 -5.44 2.42 5.95
CA THR A 177 -6.75 1.81 6.21
C THR A 177 -7.88 2.70 5.69
N ALA A 178 -7.82 4.00 5.97
CA ALA A 178 -8.83 4.95 5.52
C ALA A 178 -8.89 5.04 3.99
N PHE A 179 -7.74 5.14 3.33
CA PHE A 179 -7.66 5.15 1.87
C PHE A 179 -8.21 3.86 1.26
N ALA A 180 -7.78 2.71 1.77
CA ALA A 180 -8.25 1.42 1.28
C ALA A 180 -9.76 1.20 1.51
N ALA A 181 -10.29 1.66 2.64
CA ALA A 181 -11.73 1.67 2.91
C ALA A 181 -12.49 2.55 1.91
N ALA A 182 -11.96 3.72 1.58
CA ALA A 182 -12.55 4.61 0.58
C ALA A 182 -12.59 3.96 -0.82
N VAL A 183 -11.48 3.35 -1.26
CA VAL A 183 -11.41 2.65 -2.55
C VAL A 183 -12.36 1.44 -2.58
N GLY A 184 -12.39 0.62 -1.52
CA GLY A 184 -13.32 -0.51 -1.39
C GLY A 184 -14.78 -0.05 -1.44
N SER A 185 -15.13 1.02 -0.72
CA SER A 185 -16.46 1.62 -0.72
C SER A 185 -16.85 2.15 -2.11
N ALA A 186 -15.92 2.78 -2.82
CA ALA A 186 -16.14 3.18 -4.22
C ALA A 186 -16.40 1.95 -5.09
N GLY A 187 -15.63 0.87 -4.92
CA GLY A 187 -15.84 -0.40 -5.60
C GLY A 187 -17.23 -1.00 -5.36
N LEU A 188 -17.74 -0.95 -4.13
CA LEU A 188 -19.10 -1.40 -3.78
C LEU A 188 -20.19 -0.56 -4.48
N ARG A 189 -20.04 0.77 -4.50
CA ARG A 189 -21.00 1.67 -5.16
C ARG A 189 -21.02 1.46 -6.67
N LEU A 190 -19.86 1.27 -7.28
CA LEU A 190 -19.71 1.08 -8.73
C LEU A 190 -20.06 -0.34 -9.17
N HIS A 191 -20.15 -1.30 -8.25
CA HIS A 191 -20.48 -2.70 -8.55
C HIS A 191 -21.90 -2.89 -9.16
N ARG A 192 -22.80 -1.93 -8.97
CA ARG A 192 -24.12 -1.95 -9.62
C ARG A 192 -24.06 -1.85 -11.14
N GLY A 193 -22.86 -1.51 -11.71
CA GLY A 193 -22.58 -1.51 -13.14
C GLY A 193 -21.17 -2.05 -13.42
N THR A 194 -21.07 -3.06 -14.30
CA THR A 194 -19.78 -3.68 -14.71
C THR A 194 -18.78 -2.68 -15.25
N VAL A 195 -19.24 -1.71 -16.00
CA VAL A 195 -18.38 -0.69 -16.63
C VAL A 195 -17.70 0.18 -15.57
N GLY A 196 -18.44 0.62 -14.54
CA GLY A 196 -17.89 1.46 -13.47
C GLY A 196 -16.81 0.73 -12.67
N TYR A 197 -17.09 -0.50 -12.25
CA TYR A 197 -16.14 -1.31 -11.51
C TYR A 197 -14.89 -1.68 -12.34
N ARG A 198 -15.08 -2.07 -13.61
CA ARG A 198 -13.97 -2.33 -14.52
C ARG A 198 -13.10 -1.08 -14.71
N ARG A 199 -13.70 0.10 -14.86
CA ARG A 199 -12.95 1.37 -14.95
C ARG A 199 -12.15 1.63 -13.67
N LEU A 200 -12.73 1.42 -12.49
CA LEU A 200 -12.02 1.55 -11.22
C LEU A 200 -10.80 0.62 -11.17
N MET A 201 -10.97 -0.66 -11.47
CA MET A 201 -9.86 -1.64 -11.49
C MET A 201 -8.79 -1.27 -12.52
N MET A 202 -9.19 -0.81 -13.70
CA MET A 202 -8.24 -0.35 -14.72
C MET A 202 -7.49 0.90 -14.31
N SER A 203 -8.16 1.89 -13.71
CA SER A 203 -7.50 3.12 -13.27
C SER A 203 -6.49 2.86 -12.15
N THR A 204 -6.81 1.98 -11.19
CA THR A 204 -5.85 1.58 -10.14
C THR A 204 -4.67 0.79 -10.72
N ALA A 205 -4.90 -0.06 -11.72
CA ALA A 205 -3.85 -0.79 -12.41
C ALA A 205 -2.91 0.15 -13.20
N VAL A 206 -3.47 1.11 -13.93
CA VAL A 206 -2.70 2.10 -14.68
C VAL A 206 -1.87 2.97 -13.73
N LEU A 207 -2.45 3.39 -12.60
CA LEU A 207 -1.73 4.14 -11.58
C LEU A 207 -0.53 3.35 -11.06
N ALA A 208 -0.72 2.07 -10.70
CA ALA A 208 0.35 1.21 -10.21
C ALA A 208 1.46 1.00 -11.26
N LEU A 209 1.09 0.82 -12.54
CA LEU A 209 2.05 0.68 -13.64
C LEU A 209 2.82 1.99 -13.88
N ALA A 210 2.13 3.13 -13.86
CA ALA A 210 2.75 4.43 -14.10
C ALA A 210 3.75 4.79 -12.98
N VAL A 211 3.33 4.65 -11.72
CA VAL A 211 4.20 4.92 -10.56
C VAL A 211 5.35 3.91 -10.50
N GLY A 212 5.08 2.62 -10.71
CA GLY A 212 6.12 1.60 -10.74
C GLY A 212 7.12 1.79 -11.87
N GLY A 213 6.65 2.14 -13.07
CA GLY A 213 7.51 2.49 -14.20
C GLY A 213 8.37 3.73 -13.92
N TRP A 214 7.80 4.75 -13.29
CA TRP A 214 8.53 5.94 -12.86
C TRP A 214 9.68 5.58 -11.92
N TRP A 215 9.43 4.78 -10.87
CA TRP A 215 10.45 4.35 -9.92
C TRP A 215 11.55 3.48 -10.55
N LEU A 216 11.24 2.72 -11.60
CA LEU A 216 12.24 1.95 -12.34
C LEU A 216 13.18 2.82 -13.18
N VAL A 217 12.67 3.95 -13.68
CA VAL A 217 13.44 4.86 -14.55
C VAL A 217 14.20 5.90 -13.74
N VAL A 218 13.55 6.50 -12.75
CA VAL A 218 14.07 7.65 -11.98
C VAL A 218 14.72 7.19 -10.68
N GLY A 219 14.23 6.09 -10.10
CA GLY A 219 14.81 5.51 -8.91
C GLY A 219 16.26 5.09 -9.17
N GLY A 220 17.18 5.77 -8.49
CA GLY A 220 18.62 5.50 -8.62
C GLY A 220 19.42 6.58 -9.38
N GLN A 221 18.81 7.75 -9.63
CA GLN A 221 19.51 8.97 -9.98
C GLN A 221 19.69 9.83 -8.72
#